data_a8a20b928208770be0aa91ece41e0a9e
#
_entry.id   a8a20b928208770be0aa91ece41e0a9e
#
_cell.length_a   1.000
_cell.length_b   1.000
_cell.length_c   1.000
_cell.angle_alpha   90.00
_cell.angle_beta   90.00
_cell.angle_gamma   90.00
#
_symmetry.space_group_name_H-M   'P 1'
#
loop_
_entity.id
_entity.type
_entity.pdbx_description
1 polymer ?
#
loop_
_entity_poly.entity_id
_entity_poly.type
_entity_poly.pdbx_seq_one_letter_code
_entity_poly.pdbx_strand_id
1 'polypeptide(L)'
;MNYSQYDKIASKYDTLFRDETSLVENREVGHMLPPLNGSILDIGCGTGLLTEIAEIDPQEYLGIDPSKGMLEQFTNKYPAYKDRVVCEPFDGKNLDCRNFDNIVALFGSPSYLSRYAVLAISQCKARKFLMFYKEKYHPVTYEKCDVEFRHFFYSKKVLCSLFGEENVLEYHNYLIVNCV
;
A
#
# COMPACT_ATOMS: atom_id res chain seq x y z
N MET A 1 -9.70 13.27 1.94
CA MET A 1 -8.25 13.28 2.25
C MET A 1 -7.53 14.18 1.28
N ASN A 2 -6.46 14.85 1.70
CA ASN A 2 -5.70 15.72 0.80
C ASN A 2 -4.48 14.96 0.24
N TYR A 3 -4.69 14.26 -0.86
CA TYR A 3 -3.65 13.48 -1.55
C TYR A 3 -2.58 14.36 -2.22
N SER A 4 -2.86 15.66 -2.42
CA SER A 4 -1.92 16.62 -3.01
C SER A 4 -0.61 16.78 -2.22
N GLN A 5 -0.57 16.30 -0.98
CA GLN A 5 0.66 16.32 -0.18
C GLN A 5 1.72 15.36 -0.75
N TYR A 6 1.30 14.20 -1.26
CA TYR A 6 2.22 13.26 -1.90
C TYR A 6 2.79 13.83 -3.21
N ASP A 7 2.01 14.60 -3.98
CA ASP A 7 2.51 15.26 -5.20
C ASP A 7 3.67 16.22 -4.90
N LYS A 8 3.62 16.91 -3.73
CA LYS A 8 4.69 17.87 -3.34
C LYS A 8 6.04 17.20 -3.06
N ILE A 9 6.02 15.93 -2.65
CA ILE A 9 7.23 15.20 -2.27
C ILE A 9 7.61 14.11 -3.26
N ALA A 10 6.80 13.87 -4.29
CA ALA A 10 6.96 12.74 -5.20
C ALA A 10 8.37 12.65 -5.79
N SER A 11 8.96 13.76 -6.24
CA SER A 11 10.32 13.79 -6.82
C SER A 11 11.44 13.44 -5.83
N LYS A 12 11.18 13.51 -4.53
CA LYS A 12 12.13 13.22 -3.45
C LYS A 12 11.77 11.96 -2.66
N TYR A 13 10.59 11.39 -2.92
CA TYR A 13 10.02 10.34 -2.09
C TYR A 13 10.96 9.16 -1.91
N ASP A 14 11.46 8.59 -3.00
CA ASP A 14 12.37 7.44 -2.93
C ASP A 14 13.66 7.77 -2.16
N THR A 15 14.16 9.01 -2.27
CA THR A 15 15.36 9.44 -1.56
C THR A 15 15.17 9.49 -0.04
N LEU A 16 13.94 9.77 0.44
CA LEU A 16 13.62 9.82 1.87
C LEU A 16 13.67 8.44 2.53
N PHE A 17 13.54 7.37 1.76
CA PHE A 17 13.44 5.98 2.22
C PHE A 17 14.58 5.09 1.68
N ARG A 18 15.75 5.67 1.38
CA ARG A 18 16.96 4.95 0.94
C ARG A 18 18.04 4.82 2.01
N ASP A 19 17.75 5.20 3.25
CA ASP A 19 18.65 4.90 4.37
C ASP A 19 18.69 3.39 4.66
N GLU A 20 19.72 2.95 5.38
CA GLU A 20 19.95 1.53 5.65
C GLU A 20 18.78 0.85 6.35
N THR A 21 18.13 1.56 7.28
CA THR A 21 16.97 1.06 8.01
C THR A 21 15.80 0.78 7.07
N SER A 22 15.47 1.73 6.20
CA SER A 22 14.39 1.57 5.21
C SER A 22 14.68 0.43 4.22
N LEU A 23 15.93 0.28 3.78
CA LEU A 23 16.32 -0.81 2.87
C LEU A 23 16.24 -2.18 3.55
N VAL A 24 16.56 -2.27 4.85
CA VAL A 24 16.38 -3.50 5.63
C VAL A 24 14.90 -3.82 5.75
N GLU A 25 14.07 -2.84 6.14
CA GLU A 25 12.62 -3.02 6.28
C GLU A 25 11.97 -3.45 4.95
N ASN A 26 12.35 -2.86 3.82
CA ASN A 26 11.86 -3.26 2.50
C ASN A 26 12.17 -4.72 2.18
N ARG A 27 13.40 -5.21 2.50
CA ARG A 27 13.77 -6.61 2.31
C ARG A 27 12.98 -7.55 3.22
N GLU A 28 12.80 -7.19 4.49
CA GLU A 28 12.02 -7.98 5.44
C GLU A 28 10.56 -8.08 4.99
N VAL A 29 9.97 -6.98 4.54
CA VAL A 29 8.60 -6.96 3.97
C VAL A 29 8.53 -7.84 2.73
N GLY A 30 9.53 -7.78 1.84
CA GLY A 30 9.61 -8.66 0.68
C GLY A 30 9.60 -10.15 1.05
N HIS A 31 10.31 -10.53 2.13
CA HIS A 31 10.31 -11.92 2.63
C HIS A 31 9.00 -12.32 3.32
N MET A 32 8.21 -11.37 3.83
CA MET A 32 6.91 -11.63 4.45
C MET A 32 5.76 -11.72 3.44
N LEU A 33 5.96 -11.19 2.23
CA LEU A 33 4.94 -11.28 1.17
C LEU A 33 4.65 -12.76 0.85
N PRO A 34 3.36 -13.13 0.75
CA PRO A 34 3.02 -14.46 0.22
C PRO A 34 3.39 -14.53 -1.27
N PRO A 35 3.50 -15.72 -1.86
CA PRO A 35 3.65 -15.86 -3.30
C PRO A 35 2.52 -15.15 -4.05
N LEU A 36 2.85 -14.14 -4.85
CA LEU A 36 1.91 -13.32 -5.60
C LEU A 36 1.65 -13.95 -6.98
N ASN A 37 0.95 -15.08 -7.02
CA ASN A 37 0.57 -15.74 -8.27
C ASN A 37 -0.78 -15.22 -8.76
N GLY A 38 -0.89 -14.93 -10.07
CA GLY A 38 -2.08 -14.39 -10.72
C GLY A 38 -2.21 -12.88 -10.57
N SER A 39 -3.40 -12.36 -10.80
CA SER A 39 -3.68 -10.92 -10.86
C SER A 39 -3.48 -10.22 -9.51
N ILE A 40 -2.85 -9.04 -9.54
CA ILE A 40 -2.45 -8.27 -8.37
C ILE A 40 -3.06 -6.87 -8.44
N LEU A 41 -3.74 -6.48 -7.35
CA LEU A 41 -4.14 -5.11 -7.08
C LEU A 41 -3.22 -4.52 -6.01
N ASP A 42 -2.44 -3.50 -6.39
CA ASP A 42 -1.57 -2.75 -5.47
C ASP A 42 -2.22 -1.41 -5.11
N ILE A 43 -2.71 -1.30 -3.87
CA ILE A 43 -3.46 -0.11 -3.39
C ILE A 43 -2.52 0.86 -2.69
N GLY A 44 -2.41 2.08 -3.24
CA GLY A 44 -1.42 3.06 -2.84
C GLY A 44 -0.05 2.68 -3.35
N CYS A 45 0.03 2.33 -4.64
CA CYS A 45 1.25 1.81 -5.27
C CYS A 45 2.42 2.81 -5.30
N GLY A 46 2.14 4.10 -5.11
CA GLY A 46 3.15 5.15 -4.98
C GLY A 46 4.15 5.18 -6.13
N THR A 47 5.44 5.11 -5.80
CA THR A 47 6.56 5.09 -6.75
C THR A 47 6.95 3.68 -7.21
N GLY A 48 6.15 2.65 -6.86
CA GLY A 48 6.33 1.28 -7.36
C GLY A 48 7.19 0.38 -6.48
N LEU A 49 7.19 0.58 -5.16
CA LEU A 49 8.00 -0.24 -4.25
C LEU A 49 7.68 -1.74 -4.35
N LEU A 50 6.40 -2.12 -4.49
CA LEU A 50 6.03 -3.53 -4.61
C LEU A 50 6.73 -4.20 -5.80
N THR A 51 6.84 -3.51 -6.94
CA THR A 51 7.54 -4.03 -8.13
C THR A 51 9.07 -4.05 -8.00
N GLU A 52 9.61 -3.39 -6.96
CA GLU A 52 11.03 -3.43 -6.62
C GLU A 52 11.36 -4.63 -5.72
N ILE A 53 10.47 -4.98 -4.78
CA ILE A 53 10.72 -6.03 -3.78
C ILE A 53 10.13 -7.39 -4.15
N ALA A 54 9.33 -7.47 -5.21
CA ALA A 54 8.73 -8.69 -5.73
C ALA A 54 8.83 -8.75 -7.25
N GLU A 55 9.12 -9.96 -7.79
CA GLU A 55 9.07 -10.19 -9.24
C GLU A 55 7.61 -10.33 -9.69
N ILE A 56 7.12 -9.34 -10.44
CA ILE A 56 5.73 -9.26 -10.89
C ILE A 56 5.69 -9.07 -12.41
N ASP A 57 4.89 -9.89 -13.10
CA ASP A 57 4.60 -9.66 -14.52
C ASP A 57 3.70 -8.42 -14.64
N PRO A 58 4.10 -7.40 -15.43
CA PRO A 58 3.26 -6.23 -15.66
C PRO A 58 1.85 -6.58 -16.18
N GLN A 59 1.66 -7.71 -16.87
CA GLN A 59 0.36 -8.13 -17.38
C GLN A 59 -0.60 -8.56 -16.25
N GLU A 60 -0.07 -9.01 -15.13
CA GLU A 60 -0.85 -9.43 -13.95
C GLU A 60 -1.03 -8.31 -12.92
N TYR A 61 -0.44 -7.14 -13.13
CA TYR A 61 -0.41 -6.03 -12.19
C TYR A 61 -1.41 -4.92 -12.52
N LEU A 62 -2.06 -4.37 -11.50
CA LEU A 62 -2.74 -3.09 -11.53
C LEU A 62 -2.44 -2.31 -10.25
N GLY A 63 -1.80 -1.15 -10.39
CA GLY A 63 -1.56 -0.20 -9.31
C GLY A 63 -2.64 0.89 -9.28
N ILE A 64 -3.05 1.32 -8.08
CA ILE A 64 -3.94 2.48 -7.91
C ILE A 64 -3.35 3.41 -6.86
N ASP A 65 -3.17 4.68 -7.22
CA ASP A 65 -2.69 5.73 -6.32
C ASP A 65 -3.33 7.09 -6.69
N PRO A 66 -3.80 7.89 -5.73
CA PRO A 66 -4.41 9.19 -6.02
C PRO A 66 -3.40 10.29 -6.37
N SER A 67 -2.10 10.07 -6.18
CA SER A 67 -1.05 11.05 -6.47
C SER A 67 -0.48 10.88 -7.87
N LYS A 68 -0.79 11.84 -8.73
CA LYS A 68 -0.26 11.87 -10.09
C LYS A 68 1.27 11.91 -10.10
N GLY A 69 1.86 12.73 -9.21
CA GLY A 69 3.31 12.86 -9.10
C GLY A 69 3.99 11.55 -8.73
N MET A 70 3.40 10.75 -7.82
CA MET A 70 3.91 9.43 -7.46
C MET A 70 3.87 8.48 -8.66
N LEU A 71 2.75 8.44 -9.40
CA LEU A 71 2.61 7.59 -10.58
C LEU A 71 3.54 7.99 -11.72
N GLU A 72 3.82 9.28 -11.89
CA GLU A 72 4.84 9.75 -12.86
C GLU A 72 6.24 9.22 -12.49
N GLN A 73 6.62 9.24 -11.20
CA GLN A 73 7.87 8.63 -10.75
C GLN A 73 7.87 7.12 -11.00
N PHE A 74 6.76 6.42 -10.68
CA PHE A 74 6.63 4.99 -10.91
C PHE A 74 6.84 4.63 -12.39
N THR A 75 6.08 5.25 -13.29
CA THR A 75 6.11 4.92 -14.72
C THR A 75 7.40 5.34 -15.43
N ASN A 76 8.08 6.36 -14.91
CA ASN A 76 9.42 6.72 -15.37
C ASN A 76 10.47 5.67 -14.95
N LYS A 77 10.37 5.15 -13.72
CA LYS A 77 11.26 4.13 -13.18
C LYS A 77 11.01 2.74 -13.80
N TYR A 78 9.73 2.42 -14.03
CA TYR A 78 9.28 1.14 -14.57
C TYR A 78 8.33 1.31 -15.77
N PRO A 79 8.86 1.62 -16.97
CA PRO A 79 8.03 1.93 -18.15
C PRO A 79 7.07 0.81 -18.59
N ALA A 80 7.39 -0.45 -18.26
CA ALA A 80 6.55 -1.61 -18.55
C ALA A 80 5.17 -1.57 -17.84
N TYR A 81 5.05 -0.78 -16.77
CA TYR A 81 3.81 -0.63 -15.99
C TYR A 81 3.02 0.63 -16.36
N LYS A 82 3.39 1.36 -17.42
CA LYS A 82 2.77 2.65 -17.79
C LYS A 82 1.25 2.57 -17.94
N ASP A 83 0.76 1.51 -18.58
CA ASP A 83 -0.69 1.28 -18.78
C ASP A 83 -1.32 0.41 -17.69
N ARG A 84 -0.61 0.23 -16.58
CA ARG A 84 -0.99 -0.63 -15.45
C ARG A 84 -1.16 0.15 -14.16
N VAL A 85 -1.33 1.46 -14.24
CA VAL A 85 -1.57 2.32 -13.08
C VAL A 85 -2.77 3.22 -13.30
N VAL A 86 -3.56 3.41 -12.24
CA VAL A 86 -4.78 4.23 -12.23
C VAL A 86 -4.59 5.38 -11.23
N CYS A 87 -4.77 6.62 -11.70
CA CYS A 87 -4.63 7.82 -10.87
C CYS A 87 -5.96 8.18 -10.18
N GLU A 88 -6.34 7.38 -9.19
CA GLU A 88 -7.56 7.56 -8.41
C GLU A 88 -7.38 7.04 -6.98
N PRO A 89 -8.12 7.55 -5.98
CA PRO A 89 -8.20 6.91 -4.67
C PRO A 89 -9.02 5.61 -4.79
N PHE A 90 -8.55 4.54 -4.14
CA PHE A 90 -9.36 3.33 -3.99
C PHE A 90 -10.47 3.58 -2.96
N ASP A 91 -11.73 3.52 -3.38
CA ASP A 91 -12.90 3.74 -2.53
C ASP A 91 -13.74 2.48 -2.25
N GLY A 92 -13.33 1.34 -2.85
CA GLY A 92 -14.02 0.05 -2.75
C GLY A 92 -15.22 -0.09 -3.69
N LYS A 93 -15.44 0.87 -4.61
CA LYS A 93 -16.52 0.85 -5.62
C LYS A 93 -16.00 1.07 -7.03
N ASN A 94 -15.02 1.97 -7.18
CA ASN A 94 -14.46 2.36 -8.48
C ASN A 94 -13.69 1.22 -9.16
N LEU A 95 -13.25 0.24 -8.40
CA LEU A 95 -12.55 -0.94 -8.88
C LEU A 95 -13.05 -2.17 -8.13
N ASP A 96 -13.47 -3.19 -8.85
CA ASP A 96 -13.95 -4.45 -8.25
C ASP A 96 -12.76 -5.32 -7.80
N CYS A 97 -12.42 -5.24 -6.52
CA CYS A 97 -11.33 -6.00 -5.92
C CYS A 97 -11.53 -7.53 -5.97
N ARG A 98 -12.76 -8.02 -6.28
CA ARG A 98 -13.04 -9.46 -6.43
C ARG A 98 -12.44 -10.06 -7.71
N ASN A 99 -12.01 -9.23 -8.65
CA ASN A 99 -11.38 -9.65 -9.90
C ASN A 99 -9.88 -9.92 -9.77
N PHE A 100 -9.32 -9.82 -8.56
CA PHE A 100 -7.90 -10.02 -8.30
C PHE A 100 -7.67 -11.24 -7.41
N ASP A 101 -6.56 -11.92 -7.66
CA ASP A 101 -6.09 -13.04 -6.85
C ASP A 101 -5.33 -12.57 -5.61
N ASN A 102 -4.71 -11.39 -5.71
CA ASN A 102 -3.92 -10.79 -4.63
C ASN A 102 -4.27 -9.30 -4.47
N ILE A 103 -4.40 -8.86 -3.23
CA ILE A 103 -4.54 -7.44 -2.87
C ILE A 103 -3.39 -7.08 -1.94
N VAL A 104 -2.57 -6.13 -2.36
CA VAL A 104 -1.42 -5.64 -1.59
C VAL A 104 -1.61 -4.16 -1.27
N ALA A 105 -1.23 -3.74 -0.08
CA ALA A 105 -1.14 -2.33 0.30
C ALA A 105 -0.04 -2.16 1.35
N LEU A 106 1.08 -1.55 0.98
CA LEU A 106 2.29 -1.50 1.80
C LEU A 106 2.39 -0.21 2.62
N PHE A 107 3.22 -0.25 3.65
CA PHE A 107 3.71 0.91 4.42
C PHE A 107 2.66 1.96 4.77
N GLY A 108 1.56 1.53 5.35
CA GLY A 108 0.50 2.41 5.83
C GLY A 108 -0.53 2.83 4.78
N SER A 109 -0.36 2.49 3.51
CA SER A 109 -1.32 2.81 2.44
C SER A 109 -2.77 2.43 2.80
N PRO A 110 -3.07 1.27 3.40
CA PRO A 110 -4.45 0.92 3.75
C PRO A 110 -5.03 1.77 4.90
N SER A 111 -4.20 2.47 5.68
CA SER A 111 -4.66 3.40 6.70
C SER A 111 -5.32 4.65 6.12
N TYR A 112 -5.12 4.95 4.84
CA TYR A 112 -5.78 6.06 4.15
C TYR A 112 -7.15 5.67 3.56
N LEU A 113 -7.49 4.39 3.58
CA LEU A 113 -8.76 3.88 3.05
C LEU A 113 -9.91 4.16 4.02
N SER A 114 -11.10 4.43 3.48
CA SER A 114 -12.31 4.51 4.28
C SER A 114 -12.68 3.14 4.88
N ARG A 115 -13.48 3.14 5.95
CA ARG A 115 -13.99 1.88 6.54
C ARG A 115 -14.77 1.04 5.52
N TYR A 116 -15.46 1.70 4.58
CA TYR A 116 -16.17 1.01 3.51
C TYR A 116 -15.21 0.28 2.57
N ALA A 117 -14.12 0.93 2.15
CA ALA A 117 -13.11 0.32 1.28
C ALA A 117 -12.42 -0.87 1.98
N VAL A 118 -12.05 -0.74 3.26
CA VAL A 118 -11.45 -1.84 4.03
C VAL A 118 -12.45 -3.01 4.19
N LEU A 119 -13.74 -2.72 4.42
CA LEU A 119 -14.78 -3.74 4.47
C LEU A 119 -14.93 -4.45 3.11
N ALA A 120 -14.92 -3.71 2.00
CA ALA A 120 -14.98 -4.30 0.66
C ALA A 120 -13.80 -5.26 0.42
N ILE A 121 -12.57 -4.85 0.79
CA ILE A 121 -11.39 -5.72 0.71
C ILE A 121 -11.56 -6.97 1.59
N SER A 122 -12.07 -6.85 2.81
CA SER A 122 -12.23 -7.99 3.72
C SER A 122 -13.17 -9.07 3.16
N GLN A 123 -14.13 -8.68 2.34
CA GLN A 123 -15.11 -9.57 1.72
C GLN A 123 -14.62 -10.24 0.42
N CYS A 124 -13.47 -9.80 -0.13
CA CYS A 124 -12.88 -10.43 -1.30
C CYS A 124 -12.25 -11.78 -0.93
N LYS A 125 -12.25 -12.74 -1.87
CA LYS A 125 -11.57 -14.04 -1.70
C LYS A 125 -10.06 -13.97 -1.97
N ALA A 126 -9.59 -12.86 -2.53
CA ALA A 126 -8.17 -12.63 -2.82
C ALA A 126 -7.29 -12.88 -1.60
N ARG A 127 -6.06 -13.33 -1.79
CA ARG A 127 -4.99 -13.24 -0.78
C ARG A 127 -4.73 -11.78 -0.46
N LYS A 128 -4.41 -11.47 0.77
CA LYS A 128 -4.24 -10.08 1.21
C LYS A 128 -2.95 -9.91 1.99
N PHE A 129 -2.19 -8.87 1.63
CA PHE A 129 -1.08 -8.37 2.43
C PHE A 129 -1.22 -6.86 2.61
N LEU A 130 -1.69 -6.45 3.80
CA LEU A 130 -2.04 -5.05 4.07
C LEU A 130 -1.31 -4.57 5.32
N MET A 131 -0.52 -3.49 5.22
CA MET A 131 0.25 -2.92 6.32
C MET A 131 -0.41 -1.63 6.83
N PHE A 132 -1.20 -1.73 7.88
CA PHE A 132 -1.83 -0.57 8.55
C PHE A 132 -0.88 0.07 9.56
N TYR A 133 -0.89 1.40 9.69
CA TYR A 133 -0.22 2.05 10.82
C TYR A 133 -0.80 1.60 12.16
N LYS A 134 0.09 1.25 13.10
CA LYS A 134 -0.28 0.77 14.45
C LYS A 134 -0.74 1.90 15.35
N GLU A 135 -0.24 3.11 15.15
CA GLU A 135 -0.53 4.26 15.99
C GLU A 135 -1.57 5.19 15.36
N LYS A 136 -2.36 5.84 16.24
CA LYS A 136 -3.41 6.78 15.84
C LYS A 136 -2.84 8.03 15.16
N TYR A 137 -1.64 8.42 15.56
CA TYR A 137 -0.83 9.43 14.91
C TYR A 137 0.48 8.77 14.53
N HIS A 138 0.68 8.54 13.26
CA HIS A 138 2.02 8.48 12.77
C HIS A 138 2.50 9.91 12.73
N PRO A 139 3.39 10.36 13.64
CA PRO A 139 4.19 11.52 13.37
C PRO A 139 5.24 11.05 12.36
N VAL A 140 4.85 10.80 11.14
CA VAL A 140 5.76 11.05 10.06
C VAL A 140 5.80 12.56 10.02
N THR A 141 6.38 13.13 11.04
CA THR A 141 7.16 14.33 10.95
C THR A 141 8.21 13.97 9.93
N TYR A 142 7.81 14.04 8.66
CA TYR A 142 8.76 14.28 7.61
C TYR A 142 9.34 15.67 7.92
N GLU A 143 10.13 15.74 9.01
CA GLU A 143 10.93 16.92 9.37
C GLU A 143 11.70 17.45 8.16
N LYS A 144 11.91 16.55 7.18
CA LYS A 144 12.53 16.84 5.89
C LYS A 144 11.59 17.45 4.85
N CYS A 145 10.27 17.50 5.03
CA CYS A 145 9.35 17.84 3.94
C CYS A 145 8.26 18.85 4.28
N ASP A 146 8.09 19.23 5.53
CA ASP A 146 7.07 20.20 5.99
C ASP A 146 5.62 19.83 5.53
N VAL A 147 5.30 18.53 5.56
CA VAL A 147 4.03 17.99 5.07
C VAL A 147 3.36 17.15 6.13
N GLU A 148 2.10 17.46 6.47
CA GLU A 148 1.27 16.72 7.41
C GLU A 148 0.39 15.70 6.66
N PHE A 149 0.46 14.43 7.05
CA PHE A 149 -0.41 13.37 6.56
C PHE A 149 -1.42 12.97 7.62
N ARG A 150 -2.70 12.86 7.25
CA ARG A 150 -3.79 12.38 8.10
C ARG A 150 -4.33 11.07 7.56
N HIS A 151 -4.41 10.06 8.41
CA HIS A 151 -4.93 8.74 8.08
C HIS A 151 -6.01 8.31 9.08
N PHE A 152 -6.76 7.26 8.76
CA PHE A 152 -7.68 6.61 9.69
C PHE A 152 -6.90 5.67 10.61
N PHE A 153 -7.42 5.51 11.82
CA PHE A 153 -6.90 4.52 12.75
C PHE A 153 -7.74 3.26 12.73
N TYR A 154 -7.09 2.13 12.52
CA TYR A 154 -7.67 0.80 12.59
C TYR A 154 -7.02 0.04 13.74
N SER A 155 -7.75 -0.17 14.84
CA SER A 155 -7.23 -0.96 15.97
C SER A 155 -7.08 -2.42 15.57
N LYS A 156 -6.15 -3.14 16.24
CA LYS A 156 -5.96 -4.59 16.06
C LYS A 156 -7.29 -5.34 16.21
N LYS A 157 -8.10 -4.99 17.22
CA LYS A 157 -9.43 -5.58 17.44
C LYS A 157 -10.35 -5.46 16.21
N VAL A 158 -10.36 -4.30 15.55
CA VAL A 158 -11.15 -4.08 14.33
C VAL A 158 -10.62 -4.93 13.18
N LEU A 159 -9.31 -4.95 12.97
CA LEU A 159 -8.70 -5.78 11.91
C LEU A 159 -8.93 -7.27 12.16
N CYS A 160 -8.76 -7.76 13.39
CA CYS A 160 -9.07 -9.15 13.74
C CYS A 160 -10.55 -9.50 13.48
N SER A 161 -11.48 -8.57 13.74
CA SER A 161 -12.91 -8.82 13.47
C SER A 161 -13.24 -8.89 11.97
N LEU A 162 -12.45 -8.25 11.12
CA LEU A 162 -12.66 -8.23 9.66
C LEU A 162 -11.94 -9.34 8.91
N PHE A 163 -10.75 -9.73 9.38
CA PHE A 163 -9.84 -10.60 8.64
C PHE A 163 -9.51 -11.92 9.35
N GLY A 164 -9.93 -12.10 10.62
CA GLY A 164 -9.54 -13.21 11.49
C GLY A 164 -8.34 -12.86 12.37
N GLU A 165 -8.32 -13.35 13.61
CA GLU A 165 -7.24 -13.04 14.57
C GLU A 165 -5.91 -13.67 14.13
N GLU A 166 -5.97 -14.87 13.54
CA GLU A 166 -4.83 -15.61 13.02
C GLU A 166 -4.12 -14.92 11.86
N ASN A 167 -4.80 -14.01 11.17
CA ASN A 167 -4.30 -13.29 10.01
C ASN A 167 -3.74 -11.89 10.34
N VAL A 168 -3.79 -11.46 11.62
CA VAL A 168 -3.35 -10.12 12.03
C VAL A 168 -2.14 -10.20 12.95
N LEU A 169 -0.99 -9.76 12.46
CA LEU A 169 0.26 -9.74 13.22
C LEU A 169 0.78 -8.31 13.43
N GLU A 170 1.65 -8.16 14.43
CA GLU A 170 2.32 -6.89 14.70
C GLU A 170 3.75 -6.94 14.17
N TYR A 171 4.14 -5.89 13.46
CA TYR A 171 5.49 -5.73 12.92
C TYR A 171 5.89 -4.26 13.00
N HIS A 172 6.89 -3.95 13.81
CA HIS A 172 7.35 -2.56 14.05
C HIS A 172 6.18 -1.60 14.32
N ASN A 173 6.02 -0.60 13.45
CA ASN A 173 4.97 0.42 13.52
C ASN A 173 3.68 0.02 12.78
N TYR A 174 3.56 -1.25 12.37
CA TYR A 174 2.45 -1.73 11.56
C TYR A 174 1.66 -2.85 12.23
N LEU A 175 0.37 -2.91 11.86
CA LEU A 175 -0.46 -4.09 11.96
C LEU A 175 -0.56 -4.67 10.56
N ILE A 176 -0.07 -5.89 10.36
CA ILE A 176 -0.09 -6.56 9.07
C ILE A 176 -1.26 -7.54 9.04
N VAL A 177 -2.11 -7.39 8.03
CA VAL A 177 -3.09 -8.40 7.64
C VAL A 177 -2.46 -9.27 6.57
N ASN A 178 -2.29 -10.55 6.84
CA ASN A 178 -1.74 -11.53 5.91
C ASN A 178 -2.70 -12.73 5.79
N CYS A 179 -3.61 -12.66 4.81
CA CYS A 179 -4.56 -13.73 4.49
C CYS A 179 -4.05 -14.49 3.26
N VAL A 180 -3.68 -15.74 3.44
CA VAL A 180 -3.18 -16.65 2.38
C VAL A 180 -4.30 -17.53 1.83
#